data_d0baa23048e18f8ecd330d63c6bed0ad
#
_entry.id   d0baa23048e18f8ecd330d63c6bed0ad
#
_cell.length_a   1.000
_cell.length_b   1.000
_cell.length_c   1.000
_cell.angle_alpha   90.00
_cell.angle_beta   90.00
_cell.angle_gamma   90.00
#
_symmetry.space_group_name_H-M   'P 1'
#
loop_
_entity.id
_entity.type
_entity.pdbx_description
1 polymer ?
#
loop_
_entity_poly.entity_id
_entity_poly.type
_entity_poly.pdbx_seq_one_letter_code
_entity_poly.pdbx_strand_id
1 'polypeptide(L)'
;MDNNKSQLIDLWRTSFNDSEEFIKLFFDRVYKKENALFIEKDGKIVSALQMLPYVMTYYGTEISVSYIYGACTLPSERGQGFMRQLIQKAFEVMESRKVALTVIIPADPWLFDYYRDLGYTEAFDYSEETYIRPIETAWEQGILVVPPEVPSMESLYNFFNKK
;
A
#
# COMPACT_ATOMS: atom_id res chain seq x y z
N MET A 1 -10.36 -15.85 -15.30
CA MET A 1 -9.89 -14.80 -14.38
C MET A 1 -10.30 -15.18 -12.98
N ASP A 2 -9.46 -14.95 -12.00
CA ASP A 2 -9.84 -15.14 -10.59
C ASP A 2 -10.89 -14.06 -10.25
N ASN A 3 -12.11 -14.49 -9.95
CA ASN A 3 -13.24 -13.59 -9.65
C ASN A 3 -12.91 -12.61 -8.50
N ASN A 4 -12.15 -13.07 -7.52
CA ASN A 4 -11.76 -12.25 -6.38
C ASN A 4 -10.77 -11.14 -6.79
N LYS A 5 -9.81 -11.44 -7.69
CA LYS A 5 -8.87 -10.42 -8.19
C LYS A 5 -9.62 -9.31 -8.94
N SER A 6 -10.61 -9.64 -9.76
CA SER A 6 -11.43 -8.64 -10.46
C SER A 6 -12.19 -7.75 -9.48
N GLN A 7 -12.85 -8.34 -8.49
CA GLN A 7 -13.58 -7.59 -7.47
C GLN A 7 -12.68 -6.71 -6.59
N LEU A 8 -11.46 -7.17 -6.28
CA LEU A 8 -10.47 -6.37 -5.56
C LEU A 8 -10.01 -5.14 -6.37
N ILE A 9 -9.84 -5.30 -7.68
CA ILE A 9 -9.52 -4.18 -8.60
C ILE A 9 -10.66 -3.16 -8.60
N ASP A 10 -11.92 -3.60 -8.68
CA ASP A 10 -13.08 -2.72 -8.68
C ASP A 10 -13.26 -1.99 -7.33
N LEU A 11 -13.00 -2.68 -6.21
CA LEU A 11 -12.98 -2.05 -4.89
C LEU A 11 -11.88 -0.99 -4.79
N TRP A 12 -10.70 -1.27 -5.34
CA TRP A 12 -9.58 -0.32 -5.37
C TRP A 12 -9.94 0.95 -6.13
N ARG A 13 -10.47 0.83 -7.36
CA ARG A 13 -10.94 1.95 -8.17
C ARG A 13 -11.95 2.83 -7.46
N THR A 14 -12.84 2.21 -6.68
CA THR A 14 -13.87 2.93 -5.92
C THR A 14 -13.30 3.66 -4.70
N SER A 15 -12.18 3.18 -4.18
CA SER A 15 -11.65 3.63 -2.88
C SER A 15 -10.48 4.60 -3.00
N PHE A 16 -9.70 4.52 -4.09
CA PHE A 16 -8.48 5.30 -4.30
C PHE A 16 -8.54 6.05 -5.63
N ASN A 17 -7.83 7.16 -5.69
CA ASN A 17 -7.73 7.98 -6.91
C ASN A 17 -6.46 7.64 -7.72
N ASP A 18 -6.11 6.35 -7.76
CA ASP A 18 -4.95 5.88 -8.51
C ASP A 18 -5.25 5.75 -10.01
N SER A 19 -4.23 5.93 -10.84
CA SER A 19 -4.37 5.74 -12.29
C SER A 19 -4.60 4.27 -12.64
N GLU A 20 -5.30 3.99 -13.74
CA GLU A 20 -5.48 2.62 -14.25
C GLU A 20 -4.14 1.91 -14.53
N GLU A 21 -3.14 2.67 -14.92
CA GLU A 21 -1.79 2.17 -15.15
C GLU A 21 -1.14 1.66 -13.86
N PHE A 22 -1.27 2.43 -12.77
CA PHE A 22 -0.80 2.03 -11.45
C PHE A 22 -1.56 0.80 -10.94
N ILE A 23 -2.90 0.81 -11.02
CA ILE A 23 -3.73 -0.31 -10.59
C ILE A 23 -3.32 -1.58 -11.34
N LYS A 24 -3.19 -1.49 -12.67
CA LYS A 24 -2.74 -2.61 -13.48
C LYS A 24 -1.37 -3.12 -13.05
N LEU A 25 -0.41 -2.21 -12.88
CA LEU A 25 0.96 -2.56 -12.47
C LEU A 25 0.95 -3.27 -11.11
N PHE A 26 0.23 -2.72 -10.12
CA PHE A 26 0.13 -3.30 -8.79
C PHE A 26 -0.45 -4.73 -8.85
N PHE A 27 -1.58 -4.91 -9.50
CA PHE A 27 -2.25 -6.21 -9.55
C PHE A 27 -1.53 -7.24 -10.44
N ASP A 28 -0.71 -6.81 -11.39
CA ASP A 28 0.07 -7.71 -12.23
C ASP A 28 1.43 -8.10 -11.63
N ARG A 29 2.04 -7.21 -10.83
CA ARG A 29 3.42 -7.38 -10.35
C ARG A 29 3.53 -7.61 -8.84
N VAL A 30 2.67 -6.98 -8.05
CA VAL A 30 2.79 -6.95 -6.58
C VAL A 30 1.75 -7.84 -5.91
N TYR A 31 0.52 -7.80 -6.39
CA TYR A 31 -0.58 -8.58 -5.82
C TYR A 31 -0.27 -10.07 -5.80
N LYS A 32 -0.47 -10.68 -4.61
CA LYS A 32 -0.47 -12.13 -4.42
C LYS A 32 -1.72 -12.50 -3.62
N LYS A 33 -2.43 -13.53 -4.07
CA LYS A 33 -3.68 -13.99 -3.46
C LYS A 33 -3.52 -14.32 -1.98
N GLU A 34 -2.42 -14.96 -1.63
CA GLU A 34 -2.10 -15.36 -0.26
C GLU A 34 -1.83 -14.19 0.70
N ASN A 35 -1.59 -13.00 0.15
CA ASN A 35 -1.33 -11.78 0.92
C ASN A 35 -2.56 -10.85 0.97
N ALA A 36 -3.64 -11.21 0.29
CA ALA A 36 -4.87 -10.45 0.30
C ALA A 36 -5.84 -11.00 1.34
N LEU A 37 -6.39 -10.10 2.16
CA LEU A 37 -7.54 -10.40 3.02
C LEU A 37 -8.72 -9.55 2.58
N PHE A 38 -9.90 -10.12 2.60
CA PHE A 38 -11.11 -9.41 2.24
C PHE A 38 -12.34 -9.96 2.97
N ILE A 39 -13.36 -9.13 3.07
CA ILE A 39 -14.70 -9.50 3.52
C ILE A 39 -15.64 -9.44 2.33
N GLU A 40 -16.39 -10.52 2.17
CA GLU A 40 -17.45 -10.64 1.17
C GLU A 40 -18.82 -10.54 1.87
N LYS A 41 -19.73 -9.79 1.25
CA LYS A 41 -21.11 -9.66 1.65
C LYS A 41 -21.97 -9.76 0.39
N ASP A 42 -22.96 -10.67 0.41
CA ASP A 42 -23.85 -10.92 -0.71
C ASP A 42 -23.15 -11.20 -2.05
N GLY A 43 -22.04 -11.97 -2.00
CA GLY A 43 -21.25 -12.34 -3.18
C GLY A 43 -20.34 -11.21 -3.72
N LYS A 44 -20.20 -10.10 -2.98
CA LYS A 44 -19.40 -8.95 -3.34
C LYS A 44 -18.34 -8.63 -2.29
N ILE A 45 -17.10 -8.41 -2.72
CA ILE A 45 -16.03 -7.95 -1.82
C ILE A 45 -16.31 -6.50 -1.43
N VAL A 46 -16.51 -6.27 -0.13
CA VAL A 46 -16.87 -4.95 0.42
C VAL A 46 -15.75 -4.27 1.20
N SER A 47 -14.77 -5.03 1.67
CA SER A 47 -13.60 -4.52 2.38
C SER A 47 -12.39 -5.40 2.09
N ALA A 48 -11.21 -4.81 1.96
CA ALA A 48 -9.98 -5.55 1.67
C ALA A 48 -8.74 -4.82 2.19
N LEU A 49 -7.66 -5.60 2.35
CA LEU A 49 -6.30 -5.12 2.56
C LEU A 49 -5.28 -6.09 1.93
N GLN A 50 -4.06 -5.60 1.74
CA GLN A 50 -2.93 -6.40 1.28
C GLN A 50 -1.86 -6.44 2.39
N MET A 51 -1.28 -7.62 2.63
CA MET A 51 -0.16 -7.82 3.55
C MET A 51 1.11 -7.99 2.72
N LEU A 52 1.80 -6.90 2.40
CA LEU A 52 3.00 -6.94 1.57
C LEU A 52 4.22 -7.34 2.40
N PRO A 53 4.93 -8.42 2.03
CA PRO A 53 6.09 -8.87 2.78
C PRO A 53 7.31 -7.99 2.47
N TYR A 54 7.96 -7.52 3.53
CA TYR A 54 9.21 -6.77 3.49
C TYR A 54 10.21 -7.30 4.52
N VAL A 55 11.44 -6.87 4.38
CA VAL A 55 12.51 -7.08 5.35
C VAL A 55 13.00 -5.71 5.80
N MET A 56 13.04 -5.49 7.09
CA MET A 56 13.60 -4.31 7.71
C MET A 56 14.92 -4.67 8.38
N THR A 57 15.94 -3.83 8.21
CA THR A 57 17.19 -3.97 8.96
C THR A 57 17.12 -3.10 10.21
N TYR A 58 17.29 -3.72 11.37
CA TYR A 58 17.31 -3.04 12.66
C TYR A 58 18.55 -3.49 13.45
N TYR A 59 19.44 -2.55 13.76
CA TYR A 59 20.75 -2.82 14.40
C TYR A 59 21.52 -3.99 13.77
N GLY A 60 21.54 -4.06 12.43
CA GLY A 60 22.24 -5.11 11.69
C GLY A 60 21.53 -6.46 11.63
N THR A 61 20.32 -6.57 12.19
CA THR A 61 19.49 -7.76 12.12
C THR A 61 18.34 -7.56 11.15
N GLU A 62 18.11 -8.56 10.30
CA GLU A 62 16.95 -8.58 9.40
C GLU A 62 15.70 -9.04 10.16
N ILE A 63 14.64 -8.26 10.05
CA ILE A 63 13.33 -8.51 10.66
C ILE A 63 12.28 -8.61 9.56
N SER A 64 11.52 -9.70 9.57
CA SER A 64 10.37 -9.86 8.67
C SER A 64 9.26 -8.89 9.07
N VAL A 65 8.80 -8.10 8.10
CA VAL A 65 7.77 -7.07 8.28
C VAL A 65 6.64 -7.30 7.27
N SER A 66 5.42 -7.06 7.67
CA SER A 66 4.27 -6.96 6.78
C SER A 66 3.80 -5.53 6.68
N TYR A 67 3.79 -4.98 5.47
CA TYR A 67 3.21 -3.67 5.22
C TYR A 67 1.74 -3.83 4.83
N ILE A 68 0.86 -3.29 5.65
CA ILE A 68 -0.57 -3.22 5.33
C ILE A 68 -0.79 -2.14 4.29
N TYR A 69 -1.24 -2.56 3.11
CA TYR A 69 -1.39 -1.69 1.96
C TYR A 69 -2.78 -1.81 1.34
N GLY A 70 -3.27 -0.74 0.73
CA GLY A 70 -4.57 -0.73 0.06
C GLY A 70 -5.75 -1.10 0.97
N ALA A 71 -5.67 -0.73 2.26
CA ALA A 71 -6.73 -0.97 3.23
C ALA A 71 -7.94 -0.10 2.92
N CYS A 72 -9.03 -0.70 2.46
CA CYS A 72 -10.23 0.03 2.02
C CYS A 72 -11.52 -0.72 2.31
N THR A 73 -12.60 0.05 2.42
CA THR A 73 -13.98 -0.45 2.56
C THR A 73 -14.87 0.40 1.66
N LEU A 74 -15.78 -0.25 0.92
CA LEU A 74 -16.78 0.45 0.12
C LEU A 74 -17.46 1.55 0.94
N PRO A 75 -17.66 2.77 0.41
CA PRO A 75 -18.26 3.88 1.15
C PRO A 75 -19.60 3.52 1.82
N SER A 76 -20.45 2.75 1.13
CA SER A 76 -21.75 2.30 1.64
C SER A 76 -21.66 1.29 2.79
N GLU A 77 -20.51 0.68 2.98
CA GLU A 77 -20.28 -0.39 3.97
C GLU A 77 -19.35 0.05 5.10
N ARG A 78 -18.98 1.31 5.16
CA ARG A 78 -18.17 1.88 6.24
C ARG A 78 -18.94 1.93 7.55
N GLY A 79 -18.21 2.00 8.66
CA GLY A 79 -18.80 2.06 10.00
C GLY A 79 -19.29 0.73 10.56
N GLN A 80 -19.21 -0.37 9.81
CA GLN A 80 -19.64 -1.71 10.23
C GLN A 80 -18.50 -2.55 10.88
N GLY A 81 -17.32 -1.97 11.06
CA GLY A 81 -16.18 -2.66 11.71
C GLY A 81 -15.44 -3.65 10.80
N PHE A 82 -15.69 -3.69 9.51
CA PHE A 82 -15.07 -4.65 8.60
C PHE A 82 -13.54 -4.50 8.55
N MET A 83 -13.03 -3.29 8.45
CA MET A 83 -11.58 -3.07 8.45
C MET A 83 -10.93 -3.46 9.78
N ARG A 84 -11.60 -3.26 10.92
CA ARG A 84 -11.14 -3.76 12.24
C ARG A 84 -11.01 -5.29 12.22
N GLN A 85 -11.99 -6.00 11.70
CA GLN A 85 -11.95 -7.47 11.57
C GLN A 85 -10.79 -7.92 10.67
N LEU A 86 -10.57 -7.23 9.54
CA LEU A 86 -9.47 -7.54 8.63
C LEU A 86 -8.09 -7.32 9.26
N ILE A 87 -7.90 -6.23 9.99
CA ILE A 87 -6.63 -5.96 10.70
C ILE A 87 -6.38 -7.03 11.77
N GLN A 88 -7.39 -7.38 12.56
CA GLN A 88 -7.26 -8.47 13.54
C GLN A 88 -6.91 -9.80 12.86
N LYS A 89 -7.56 -10.11 11.75
CA LYS A 89 -7.23 -11.30 10.97
C LYS A 89 -5.83 -11.26 10.36
N ALA A 90 -5.38 -10.08 9.95
CA ALA A 90 -4.01 -9.89 9.46
C ALA A 90 -2.98 -10.20 10.56
N PHE A 91 -3.21 -9.79 11.81
CA PHE A 91 -2.34 -10.13 12.93
C PHE A 91 -2.25 -11.64 13.14
N GLU A 92 -3.37 -12.37 13.14
CA GLU A 92 -3.37 -13.83 13.25
C GLU A 92 -2.58 -14.50 12.12
N VAL A 93 -2.77 -14.05 10.89
CA VAL A 93 -2.04 -14.59 9.72
C VAL A 93 -0.55 -14.29 9.84
N MET A 94 -0.17 -13.08 10.25
CA MET A 94 1.24 -12.70 10.43
C MET A 94 1.90 -13.50 11.55
N GLU A 95 1.22 -13.72 12.67
CA GLU A 95 1.69 -14.57 13.75
C GLU A 95 1.96 -15.99 13.26
N SER A 96 1.02 -16.59 12.51
CA SER A 96 1.19 -17.93 11.91
C SER A 96 2.37 -18.02 10.95
N ARG A 97 2.71 -16.91 10.27
CA ARG A 97 3.85 -16.79 9.35
C ARG A 97 5.15 -16.38 10.04
N LYS A 98 5.14 -16.19 11.36
CA LYS A 98 6.28 -15.70 12.16
C LYS A 98 6.80 -14.34 11.67
N VAL A 99 5.91 -13.47 11.23
CA VAL A 99 6.21 -12.08 10.88
C VAL A 99 6.26 -11.27 12.17
N ALA A 100 7.41 -10.66 12.46
CA ALA A 100 7.67 -10.01 13.75
C ALA A 100 6.98 -8.65 13.90
N LEU A 101 6.82 -7.91 12.80
CA LEU A 101 6.29 -6.56 12.81
C LEU A 101 5.29 -6.35 11.67
N THR A 102 4.34 -5.47 11.92
CA THR A 102 3.48 -4.93 10.87
C THR A 102 3.58 -3.41 10.87
N VAL A 103 3.58 -2.82 9.67
CA VAL A 103 3.60 -1.37 9.48
C VAL A 103 2.44 -0.94 8.61
N ILE A 104 1.97 0.26 8.84
CA ILE A 104 0.96 0.93 8.03
C ILE A 104 1.29 2.41 7.96
N ILE A 105 1.03 3.03 6.81
CA ILE A 105 1.18 4.48 6.64
C ILE A 105 -0.22 5.06 6.49
N PRO A 106 -0.72 5.79 7.51
CA PRO A 106 -2.03 6.44 7.43
C PRO A 106 -2.04 7.52 6.35
N ALA A 107 -3.05 7.51 5.48
CA ALA A 107 -3.19 8.52 4.43
C ALA A 107 -3.72 9.87 4.94
N ASP A 108 -4.43 9.86 6.06
CA ASP A 108 -5.06 11.03 6.67
C ASP A 108 -4.77 11.12 8.18
N PRO A 109 -4.68 12.32 8.77
CA PRO A 109 -4.38 12.49 10.19
C PRO A 109 -5.32 11.74 11.15
N TRP A 110 -6.61 11.67 10.85
CA TRP A 110 -7.58 10.97 11.70
C TRP A 110 -7.37 9.44 11.75
N LEU A 111 -6.68 8.88 10.75
CA LEU A 111 -6.37 7.44 10.70
C LEU A 111 -5.31 7.03 11.75
N PHE A 112 -4.50 7.95 12.25
CA PHE A 112 -3.54 7.65 13.32
C PHE A 112 -4.27 7.18 14.59
N ASP A 113 -5.30 7.89 15.02
CA ASP A 113 -6.11 7.48 16.17
C ASP A 113 -6.82 6.16 15.91
N TYR A 114 -7.40 6.00 14.73
CA TYR A 114 -8.04 4.76 14.33
C TYR A 114 -7.11 3.54 14.40
N TYR A 115 -5.90 3.64 13.87
CA TYR A 115 -4.94 2.53 13.91
C TYR A 115 -4.34 2.35 15.29
N ARG A 116 -4.18 3.40 16.07
CA ARG A 116 -3.77 3.31 17.49
C ARG A 116 -4.77 2.47 18.29
N ASP A 117 -6.06 2.65 18.08
CA ASP A 117 -7.12 1.84 18.69
C ASP A 117 -7.11 0.36 18.23
N LEU A 118 -6.39 0.04 17.18
CA LEU A 118 -6.18 -1.31 16.68
C LEU A 118 -4.85 -1.94 17.13
N GLY A 119 -4.05 -1.22 17.93
CA GLY A 119 -2.79 -1.71 18.48
C GLY A 119 -1.52 -1.23 17.77
N TYR A 120 -1.63 -0.34 16.80
CA TYR A 120 -0.46 0.32 16.22
C TYR A 120 0.06 1.44 17.11
N THR A 121 1.35 1.74 16.96
CA THR A 121 1.99 2.91 17.59
C THR A 121 2.81 3.66 16.56
N GLU A 122 2.91 4.97 16.74
CA GLU A 122 3.80 5.80 15.94
C GLU A 122 5.25 5.47 16.31
N ALA A 123 6.01 4.95 15.37
CA ALA A 123 7.34 4.43 15.62
C ALA A 123 8.42 5.08 14.73
N PHE A 124 8.03 5.68 13.62
CA PHE A 124 8.97 6.21 12.63
C PHE A 124 8.47 7.54 12.09
N ASP A 125 9.40 8.48 11.94
CA ASP A 125 9.21 9.67 11.14
C ASP A 125 9.55 9.35 9.68
N TYR A 126 8.92 10.05 8.75
CA TYR A 126 9.26 9.97 7.32
C TYR A 126 9.55 11.38 6.78
N SER A 127 10.43 11.45 5.79
CA SER A 127 10.64 12.67 5.02
C SER A 127 9.98 12.51 3.66
N GLU A 128 9.26 13.54 3.23
CA GLU A 128 8.69 13.63 1.91
C GLU A 128 9.49 14.62 1.08
N GLU A 129 9.99 14.18 -0.07
CA GLU A 129 10.65 15.05 -1.04
C GLU A 129 9.71 15.27 -2.22
N THR A 130 9.30 16.51 -2.42
CA THR A 130 8.48 16.88 -3.57
C THR A 130 9.38 17.20 -4.76
N TYR A 131 9.34 16.35 -5.78
CA TYR A 131 9.98 16.63 -7.06
C TYR A 131 9.09 17.57 -7.88
N ILE A 132 9.51 18.82 -7.98
CA ILE A 132 8.90 19.77 -8.91
C ILE A 132 9.58 19.57 -10.27
N ARG A 133 8.80 19.11 -11.26
CA ARG A 133 9.28 19.04 -12.63
C ARG A 133 9.63 20.45 -13.08
N PRO A 134 10.85 20.75 -13.52
CA PRO A 134 11.19 22.06 -14.09
C PRO A 134 10.24 22.34 -15.24
N ILE A 135 9.55 23.47 -15.19
CA ILE A 135 8.67 23.91 -16.27
C ILE A 135 9.53 24.20 -17.50
N GLU A 136 9.04 23.90 -18.68
CA GLU A 136 9.75 24.02 -19.99
C GLU A 136 10.37 25.39 -20.25
N THR A 137 9.96 26.44 -19.54
CA THR A 137 10.55 27.79 -19.58
C THR A 137 12.03 27.86 -19.21
N ALA A 138 12.60 26.85 -18.56
CA ALA A 138 14.04 26.82 -18.28
C ALA A 138 14.89 26.58 -19.54
N TRP A 139 14.32 26.03 -20.59
CA TRP A 139 15.00 25.78 -21.87
C TRP A 139 15.27 27.07 -22.65
N GLU A 140 14.40 28.07 -22.51
CA GLU A 140 14.53 29.35 -23.21
C GLU A 140 15.71 30.22 -22.65
N GLN A 141 16.18 29.91 -21.44
CA GLN A 141 17.28 30.65 -20.79
C GLN A 141 18.65 30.02 -20.94
N GLY A 142 18.79 28.96 -21.74
CA GLY A 142 20.08 28.30 -22.01
C GLY A 142 20.71 27.59 -20.80
N ILE A 143 19.97 27.39 -19.74
CA ILE A 143 20.40 26.60 -18.59
C ILE A 143 20.10 25.13 -18.89
N LEU A 144 21.12 24.36 -19.15
CA LEU A 144 21.00 22.92 -19.35
C LEU A 144 20.71 22.23 -17.99
N VAL A 145 19.47 22.29 -17.55
CA VAL A 145 19.00 21.44 -16.45
C VAL A 145 18.68 20.09 -17.06
N VAL A 146 19.60 19.14 -16.93
CA VAL A 146 19.30 17.74 -17.21
C VAL A 146 18.30 17.32 -16.12
N PRO A 147 17.02 17.12 -16.42
CA PRO A 147 16.11 16.59 -15.41
C PRO A 147 16.66 15.24 -14.98
N PRO A 148 16.72 14.93 -13.69
CA PRO A 148 16.96 13.56 -13.28
C PRO A 148 15.93 12.71 -14.01
N GLU A 149 16.38 11.65 -14.68
CA GLU A 149 15.47 10.71 -15.29
C GLU A 149 14.49 10.29 -14.19
N VAL A 150 13.24 10.71 -14.32
CA VAL A 150 12.20 10.24 -13.41
C VAL A 150 12.12 8.74 -13.64
N PRO A 151 12.52 7.92 -12.67
CA PRO A 151 12.51 6.49 -12.87
C PRO A 151 11.09 6.06 -13.24
N SER A 152 10.96 5.30 -14.32
CA SER A 152 9.66 4.70 -14.62
C SER A 152 9.19 3.88 -13.41
N MET A 153 7.89 3.72 -13.22
CA MET A 153 7.36 2.86 -12.14
C MET A 153 7.98 1.45 -12.18
N GLU A 154 8.31 0.96 -13.37
CA GLU A 154 9.02 -0.29 -13.55
C GLU A 154 10.48 -0.23 -13.07
N SER A 155 11.13 0.89 -13.26
CA SER A 155 12.49 1.15 -12.76
C SER A 155 12.51 1.23 -11.23
N LEU A 156 11.55 1.90 -10.62
CA LEU A 156 11.37 1.95 -9.16
C LEU A 156 11.07 0.56 -8.60
N TYR A 157 10.16 -0.18 -9.22
CA TYR A 157 9.86 -1.56 -8.84
C TYR A 157 11.13 -2.43 -8.88
N ASN A 158 11.90 -2.35 -9.96
CA ASN A 158 13.14 -3.12 -10.12
C ASN A 158 14.23 -2.67 -9.13
N PHE A 159 14.28 -1.39 -8.78
CA PHE A 159 15.23 -0.87 -7.77
C PHE A 159 14.92 -1.44 -6.38
N PHE A 160 13.67 -1.43 -5.95
CA PHE A 160 13.26 -1.94 -4.63
C PHE A 160 13.26 -3.48 -4.54
N ASN A 161 13.22 -4.20 -5.67
CA ASN A 161 13.21 -5.66 -5.70
C ASN A 161 14.53 -6.28 -6.19
N LYS A 162 15.60 -5.50 -6.36
CA LYS A 162 16.94 -6.06 -6.55
C LYS A 162 17.40 -6.67 -5.23
N LYS A 163 17.46 -8.01 -5.23
CA LYS A 163 18.24 -8.77 -4.24
C LYS A 163 19.70 -8.72 -4.58
#